data_918324c2bcd201ec02254504e1f046aa
#
_entry.id   918324c2bcd201ec02254504e1f046aa
#
_cell.length_a   1.000
_cell.length_b   1.000
_cell.length_c   1.000
_cell.angle_alpha   90.00
_cell.angle_beta   90.00
_cell.angle_gamma   90.00
#
_symmetry.space_group_name_H-M   'P 1'
#
loop_
_entity.id
_entity.type
_entity.pdbx_description
1 polymer ?
#
loop_
_entity_poly.entity_id
_entity_poly.type
_entity_poly.pdbx_seq_one_letter_code
_entity_poly.pdbx_strand_id
1 'polypeptide(L)'
;MREVARLAGCTHQAPYHYFEDRETILAALVVEGFEELTDRLRAANDLVPAQGVRAAMIASGRAYVDFALSQPGLFRVMFRPDVCNPLRFPAVMEAGSRARNELERLNLIAHGNQATAEQATILWAHVHGLACLLIDGPLSMTLETDHQRQRHLEAVADRFADMALGAGDPTGSNFSVP
;
A
#
# COMPACT_ATOMS: atom_id res chain seq x y z
N MET A 1 8.68 -13.28 -21.00
CA MET A 1 9.51 -14.37 -20.38
C MET A 1 10.94 -14.47 -20.95
N ARG A 2 11.17 -14.40 -22.26
CA ARG A 2 12.54 -14.49 -22.82
C ARG A 2 13.47 -13.42 -22.26
N GLU A 3 13.04 -12.17 -22.21
CA GLU A 3 13.83 -11.06 -21.68
C GLU A 3 14.07 -11.19 -20.17
N VAL A 4 13.06 -11.63 -19.41
CA VAL A 4 13.19 -11.90 -17.97
C VAL A 4 14.25 -12.99 -17.73
N ALA A 5 14.21 -14.09 -18.48
CA ALA A 5 15.18 -15.16 -18.36
C ALA A 5 16.61 -14.68 -18.72
N ARG A 6 16.74 -13.83 -19.76
CA ARG A 6 18.02 -13.23 -20.14
C ARG A 6 18.59 -12.36 -19.01
N LEU A 7 17.75 -11.53 -18.38
CA LEU A 7 18.16 -10.69 -17.24
C LEU A 7 18.52 -11.52 -16.00
N ALA A 8 17.79 -12.62 -15.79
CA ALA A 8 18.06 -13.56 -14.68
C ALA A 8 19.24 -14.51 -14.95
N GLY A 9 19.89 -14.44 -16.11
CA GLY A 9 21.02 -15.32 -16.46
C GLY A 9 20.65 -16.80 -16.63
N CYS A 10 19.37 -17.10 -16.93
CA CYS A 10 18.89 -18.46 -17.11
C CYS A 10 18.24 -18.68 -18.49
N THR A 11 17.99 -19.96 -18.84
CA THR A 11 17.26 -20.28 -20.07
C THR A 11 15.80 -19.89 -19.92
N HIS A 12 15.16 -19.56 -21.04
CA HIS A 12 13.75 -19.17 -21.03
C HIS A 12 12.79 -20.30 -20.56
N GLN A 13 13.26 -21.54 -20.57
CA GLN A 13 12.52 -22.71 -20.11
C GLN A 13 12.73 -23.00 -18.61
N ALA A 14 13.81 -22.51 -18.01
CA ALA A 14 14.15 -22.80 -16.62
C ALA A 14 13.02 -22.50 -15.61
N PRO A 15 12.27 -21.40 -15.70
CA PRO A 15 11.15 -21.15 -14.80
C PRO A 15 10.05 -22.21 -14.88
N TYR A 16 9.82 -22.77 -16.07
CA TYR A 16 8.75 -23.76 -16.31
C TYR A 16 9.05 -25.17 -15.77
N HIS A 17 10.23 -25.39 -15.21
CA HIS A 17 10.50 -26.57 -14.39
C HIS A 17 9.85 -26.50 -13.01
N TYR A 18 9.54 -25.27 -12.54
CA TYR A 18 8.97 -25.00 -11.21
C TYR A 18 7.54 -24.46 -11.27
N PHE A 19 7.16 -23.85 -12.40
CA PHE A 19 5.87 -23.19 -12.59
C PHE A 19 5.21 -23.71 -13.87
N GLU A 20 3.93 -24.05 -13.79
CA GLU A 20 3.18 -24.61 -14.93
C GLU A 20 3.08 -23.59 -16.09
N ASP A 21 2.86 -22.32 -15.76
CA ASP A 21 2.67 -21.26 -16.74
C ASP A 21 3.15 -19.90 -16.22
N ARG A 22 3.04 -18.87 -17.07
CA ARG A 22 3.39 -17.50 -16.73
C ARG A 22 2.53 -16.93 -15.60
N GLU A 23 1.26 -17.29 -15.54
CA GLU A 23 0.32 -16.76 -14.55
C GLU A 23 0.65 -17.29 -13.15
N THR A 24 1.09 -18.54 -13.07
CA THR A 24 1.58 -19.15 -11.82
C THR A 24 2.83 -18.43 -11.29
N ILE A 25 3.75 -18.02 -12.18
CA ILE A 25 4.93 -17.21 -11.80
C ILE A 25 4.47 -15.85 -11.24
N LEU A 26 3.53 -15.19 -11.93
CA LEU A 26 2.99 -13.91 -11.48
C LEU A 26 2.27 -14.04 -10.14
N ALA A 27 1.51 -15.11 -9.94
CA ALA A 27 0.82 -15.38 -8.69
C ALA A 27 1.81 -15.54 -7.52
N ALA A 28 2.91 -16.26 -7.70
CA ALA A 28 3.97 -16.39 -6.70
C ALA A 28 4.58 -15.03 -6.34
N LEU A 29 4.90 -14.20 -7.34
CA LEU A 29 5.41 -12.84 -7.11
C LEU A 29 4.41 -11.94 -6.39
N VAL A 30 3.13 -12.03 -6.73
CA VAL A 30 2.06 -11.26 -6.07
C VAL A 30 1.88 -11.69 -4.61
N VAL A 31 1.97 -12.97 -4.31
CA VAL A 31 1.95 -13.48 -2.93
C VAL A 31 3.11 -12.90 -2.14
N GLU A 32 4.34 -12.99 -2.66
CA GLU A 32 5.54 -12.44 -2.03
C GLU A 32 5.40 -10.92 -1.79
N GLY A 33 4.88 -10.18 -2.77
CA GLY A 33 4.63 -8.75 -2.64
C GLY A 33 3.62 -8.40 -1.55
N PHE A 34 2.52 -9.14 -1.43
CA PHE A 34 1.55 -8.93 -0.35
C PHE A 34 2.10 -9.34 1.02
N GLU A 35 2.93 -10.36 1.10
CA GLU A 35 3.59 -10.76 2.34
C GLU A 35 4.55 -9.67 2.82
N GLU A 36 5.40 -9.15 1.94
CA GLU A 36 6.29 -8.03 2.27
C GLU A 36 5.51 -6.78 2.70
N LEU A 37 4.44 -6.43 1.97
CA LEU A 37 3.58 -5.30 2.34
C LEU A 37 2.96 -5.51 3.72
N THR A 38 2.45 -6.73 4.00
CA THR A 38 1.88 -7.09 5.31
C THR A 38 2.89 -6.89 6.43
N ASP A 39 4.13 -7.35 6.26
CA ASP A 39 5.17 -7.26 7.29
C ASP A 39 5.56 -5.80 7.56
N ARG A 40 5.66 -4.98 6.51
CA ARG A 40 5.91 -3.53 6.65
C ARG A 40 4.77 -2.81 7.39
N LEU A 41 3.52 -3.10 7.05
CA LEU A 41 2.34 -2.52 7.71
C LEU A 41 2.25 -2.98 9.18
N ARG A 42 2.50 -4.26 9.44
CA ARG A 42 2.51 -4.81 10.80
C ARG A 42 3.56 -4.12 11.67
N ALA A 43 4.79 -4.01 11.19
CA ALA A 43 5.86 -3.34 11.90
C ALA A 43 5.51 -1.87 12.25
N ALA A 44 4.86 -1.16 11.33
CA ALA A 44 4.39 0.21 11.56
C ALA A 44 3.26 0.26 12.60
N ASN A 45 2.29 -0.66 12.52
CA ASN A 45 1.16 -0.72 13.46
C ASN A 45 1.60 -1.11 14.88
N ASP A 46 2.66 -1.90 15.00
CA ASP A 46 3.21 -2.31 16.29
C ASP A 46 3.91 -1.15 17.05
N LEU A 47 4.03 0.03 16.45
CA LEU A 47 4.49 1.25 17.13
C LEU A 47 3.44 1.84 18.09
N VAL A 48 2.17 1.45 17.99
CA VAL A 48 1.07 2.02 18.81
C VAL A 48 1.37 2.04 20.30
N PRO A 49 1.84 0.95 20.95
CA PRO A 49 2.10 0.95 22.38
C PRO A 49 3.17 1.94 22.83
N ALA A 50 4.14 2.22 21.97
CA ALA A 50 5.29 3.08 22.30
C ALA A 50 5.12 4.53 21.86
N GLN A 51 4.44 4.76 20.74
CA GLN A 51 4.40 6.07 20.06
C GLN A 51 2.98 6.61 19.83
N GLY A 52 1.96 5.81 20.10
CA GLY A 52 0.57 6.17 19.92
C GLY A 52 0.03 5.97 18.49
N VAL A 53 -1.29 6.02 18.37
CA VAL A 53 -2.00 5.68 17.12
C VAL A 53 -1.68 6.63 15.96
N ARG A 54 -1.48 7.93 16.25
CA ARG A 54 -1.12 8.92 15.20
C ARG A 54 0.21 8.59 14.54
N ALA A 55 1.23 8.30 15.34
CA ALA A 55 2.54 7.93 14.82
C ALA A 55 2.50 6.62 14.02
N ALA A 56 1.75 5.62 14.50
CA ALA A 56 1.55 4.36 13.79
C ALA A 56 0.80 4.57 12.45
N MET A 57 -0.21 5.46 12.42
CA MET A 57 -0.94 5.77 11.18
C MET A 57 -0.02 6.43 10.14
N ILE A 58 0.81 7.39 10.54
CA ILE A 58 1.81 8.01 9.67
C ILE A 58 2.83 6.98 9.18
N ALA A 59 3.35 6.15 10.08
CA ALA A 59 4.33 5.10 9.74
C ALA A 59 3.74 4.05 8.80
N SER A 60 2.49 3.62 9.02
CA SER A 60 1.79 2.64 8.18
C SER A 60 1.53 3.19 6.77
N GLY A 61 1.03 4.43 6.68
CA GLY A 61 0.84 5.09 5.39
C GLY A 61 2.16 5.25 4.61
N ARG A 62 3.23 5.61 5.32
CA ARG A 62 4.57 5.71 4.75
C ARG A 62 5.10 4.36 4.28
N ALA A 63 4.97 3.31 5.10
CA ALA A 63 5.41 1.96 4.75
C ALA A 63 4.72 1.46 3.48
N TYR A 64 3.44 1.75 3.30
CA TYR A 64 2.69 1.43 2.09
C TYR A 64 3.26 2.12 0.86
N VAL A 65 3.46 3.45 0.93
CA VAL A 65 3.96 4.25 -0.20
C VAL A 65 5.41 3.90 -0.52
N ASP A 66 6.27 3.72 0.49
CA ASP A 66 7.67 3.33 0.30
C ASP A 66 7.80 1.95 -0.35
N PHE A 67 6.93 0.98 0.01
CA PHE A 67 6.85 -0.30 -0.68
C PHE A 67 6.51 -0.11 -2.16
N ALA A 68 5.47 0.66 -2.46
CA ALA A 68 5.02 0.92 -3.82
C ALA A 68 6.10 1.59 -4.69
N LEU A 69 6.83 2.56 -4.12
CA LEU A 69 7.92 3.26 -4.80
C LEU A 69 9.18 2.38 -4.97
N SER A 70 9.46 1.47 -4.02
CA SER A 70 10.61 0.57 -4.12
C SER A 70 10.41 -0.54 -5.16
N GLN A 71 9.17 -0.96 -5.39
CA GLN A 71 8.82 -2.06 -6.29
C GLN A 71 7.64 -1.72 -7.23
N PRO A 72 7.74 -0.65 -8.05
CA PRO A 72 6.59 -0.13 -8.79
C PRO A 72 6.03 -1.13 -9.81
N GLY A 73 6.86 -2.00 -10.38
CA GLY A 73 6.44 -3.06 -11.30
C GLY A 73 5.59 -4.11 -10.61
N LEU A 74 6.02 -4.58 -9.44
CA LEU A 74 5.30 -5.54 -8.63
C LEU A 74 4.00 -4.93 -8.10
N PHE A 75 4.06 -3.72 -7.56
CA PHE A 75 2.89 -3.00 -7.05
C PHE A 75 1.77 -2.89 -8.09
N ARG A 76 2.11 -2.55 -9.37
CA ARG A 76 1.12 -2.50 -10.45
C ARG A 76 0.45 -3.86 -10.73
N VAL A 77 1.19 -4.96 -10.60
CA VAL A 77 0.66 -6.32 -10.85
C VAL A 77 -0.22 -6.80 -9.71
N MET A 78 0.13 -6.48 -8.45
CA MET A 78 -0.59 -6.93 -7.25
C MET A 78 -2.08 -6.55 -7.25
N PHE A 79 -2.42 -5.40 -7.83
CA PHE A 79 -3.78 -4.86 -7.84
C PHE A 79 -4.45 -4.95 -9.23
N ARG A 80 -3.97 -5.87 -10.08
CA ARG A 80 -4.48 -6.08 -11.45
C ARG A 80 -5.07 -7.49 -11.60
N PRO A 81 -6.36 -7.70 -11.30
CA PRO A 81 -7.01 -9.01 -11.42
C PRO A 81 -7.08 -9.54 -12.86
N ASP A 82 -6.94 -8.65 -13.85
CA ASP A 82 -6.81 -8.99 -15.27
C ASP A 82 -5.42 -9.54 -15.62
N VAL A 83 -4.41 -9.29 -14.81
CA VAL A 83 -3.03 -9.81 -14.97
C VAL A 83 -2.79 -11.05 -14.13
N CYS A 84 -3.32 -11.08 -12.91
CA CYS A 84 -3.26 -12.22 -11.99
C CYS A 84 -4.63 -12.40 -11.33
N ASN A 85 -5.40 -13.39 -11.78
CA ASN A 85 -6.76 -13.62 -11.28
C ASN A 85 -6.74 -14.26 -9.89
N PRO A 86 -7.14 -13.55 -8.82
CA PRO A 86 -7.11 -14.09 -7.46
C PRO A 86 -8.08 -15.25 -7.24
N LEU A 87 -9.12 -15.38 -8.06
CA LEU A 87 -10.05 -16.52 -7.98
C LEU A 87 -9.42 -17.83 -8.48
N ARG A 88 -8.44 -17.72 -9.38
CA ARG A 88 -7.66 -18.89 -9.83
C ARG A 88 -6.58 -19.28 -8.81
N PHE A 89 -6.06 -18.32 -8.06
CA PHE A 89 -4.96 -18.48 -7.12
C PHE A 89 -5.38 -18.11 -5.69
N PRO A 90 -5.94 -19.06 -4.90
CA PRO A 90 -6.39 -18.77 -3.53
C PRO A 90 -5.31 -18.16 -2.63
N ALA A 91 -4.04 -18.53 -2.81
CA ALA A 91 -2.91 -17.98 -2.08
C ALA A 91 -2.75 -16.45 -2.29
N VAL A 92 -3.05 -15.96 -3.51
CA VAL A 92 -3.04 -14.51 -3.80
C VAL A 92 -4.12 -13.79 -3.01
N MET A 93 -5.33 -14.36 -2.99
CA MET A 93 -6.46 -13.80 -2.25
C MET A 93 -6.18 -13.79 -0.73
N GLU A 94 -5.60 -14.86 -0.22
CA GLU A 94 -5.23 -14.97 1.19
C GLU A 94 -4.14 -13.96 1.57
N ALA A 95 -3.07 -13.83 0.77
CA ALA A 95 -2.01 -12.87 1.00
C ALA A 95 -2.52 -11.43 0.96
N GLY A 96 -3.35 -11.08 -0.03
CA GLY A 96 -4.00 -9.77 -0.12
C GLY A 96 -4.92 -9.48 1.07
N SER A 97 -5.62 -10.50 1.58
CA SER A 97 -6.46 -10.37 2.78
C SER A 97 -5.61 -10.08 4.03
N ARG A 98 -4.43 -10.69 4.17
CA ARG A 98 -3.52 -10.40 5.30
C ARG A 98 -3.06 -8.94 5.30
N ALA A 99 -2.70 -8.39 4.14
CA ALA A 99 -2.34 -6.98 4.04
C ALA A 99 -3.51 -6.05 4.39
N ARG A 100 -4.72 -6.38 3.92
CA ARG A 100 -5.94 -5.63 4.28
C ARG A 100 -6.25 -5.70 5.77
N ASN A 101 -6.08 -6.85 6.40
CA ASN A 101 -6.31 -7.02 7.83
C ASN A 101 -5.42 -6.10 8.68
N GLU A 102 -4.22 -5.76 8.24
CA GLU A 102 -3.37 -4.78 8.94
C GLU A 102 -3.95 -3.35 8.87
N LEU A 103 -4.58 -2.96 7.76
CA LEU A 103 -5.28 -1.68 7.67
C LEU A 103 -6.54 -1.66 8.56
N GLU A 104 -7.29 -2.77 8.58
CA GLU A 104 -8.47 -2.93 9.46
C GLU A 104 -8.05 -2.94 10.93
N ARG A 105 -6.93 -3.58 11.27
CA ARG A 105 -6.36 -3.57 12.63
C ARG A 105 -6.03 -2.14 13.09
N LEU A 106 -5.35 -1.37 12.25
CA LEU A 106 -5.03 0.02 12.57
C LEU A 106 -6.30 0.88 12.74
N ASN A 107 -7.28 0.70 11.85
CA ASN A 107 -8.57 1.37 11.95
C ASN A 107 -9.29 1.04 13.26
N LEU A 108 -9.30 -0.24 13.67
CA LEU A 108 -9.88 -0.68 14.94
C LEU A 108 -9.15 -0.07 16.15
N ILE A 109 -7.83 0.00 16.11
CA ILE A 109 -7.03 0.64 17.18
C ILE A 109 -7.35 2.13 17.25
N ALA A 110 -7.51 2.81 16.10
CA ALA A 110 -7.77 4.24 16.03
C ALA A 110 -9.16 4.63 16.54
N HIS A 111 -10.17 3.84 16.23
CA HIS A 111 -11.59 4.20 16.43
C HIS A 111 -12.36 3.27 17.40
N GLY A 112 -11.72 2.18 17.86
CA GLY A 112 -12.34 1.24 18.79
C GLY A 112 -13.68 0.70 18.26
N ASN A 113 -14.73 0.76 19.09
CA ASN A 113 -16.07 0.30 18.72
C ASN A 113 -16.76 1.16 17.63
N GLN A 114 -16.18 2.29 17.26
CA GLN A 114 -16.68 3.15 16.17
C GLN A 114 -15.98 2.86 14.83
N ALA A 115 -15.06 1.91 14.79
CA ALA A 115 -14.40 1.52 13.55
C ALA A 115 -15.38 0.89 12.57
N THR A 116 -15.37 1.37 11.32
CA THR A 116 -16.21 0.84 10.24
C THR A 116 -15.37 0.36 9.05
N ALA A 117 -15.95 -0.50 8.21
CA ALA A 117 -15.32 -0.98 7.00
C ALA A 117 -15.08 0.16 5.97
N GLU A 118 -15.96 1.16 5.97
CA GLU A 118 -15.85 2.34 5.12
C GLU A 118 -14.62 3.17 5.49
N GLN A 119 -14.37 3.36 6.80
CA GLN A 119 -13.16 4.05 7.27
C GLN A 119 -11.89 3.31 6.83
N ALA A 120 -11.83 1.98 6.99
CA ALA A 120 -10.72 1.18 6.51
C ALA A 120 -10.54 1.32 4.98
N THR A 121 -11.63 1.38 4.23
CA THR A 121 -11.61 1.62 2.78
C THR A 121 -11.05 3.00 2.45
N ILE A 122 -11.43 4.05 3.19
CA ILE A 122 -10.92 5.42 3.01
C ILE A 122 -9.42 5.47 3.29
N LEU A 123 -8.95 4.83 4.38
CA LEU A 123 -7.52 4.73 4.69
C LEU A 123 -6.75 4.08 3.53
N TRP A 124 -7.26 2.95 3.03
CA TRP A 124 -6.64 2.26 1.90
C TRP A 124 -6.67 3.10 0.62
N ALA A 125 -7.82 3.66 0.24
CA ALA A 125 -7.96 4.50 -0.96
C ALA A 125 -6.99 5.69 -0.94
N HIS A 126 -6.76 6.30 0.24
CA HIS A 126 -5.81 7.39 0.40
C HIS A 126 -4.37 6.95 0.06
N VAL A 127 -3.85 5.94 0.74
CA VAL A 127 -2.46 5.52 0.54
C VAL A 127 -2.23 4.90 -0.83
N HIS A 128 -3.21 4.14 -1.34
CA HIS A 128 -3.15 3.55 -2.67
C HIS A 128 -3.20 4.62 -3.78
N GLY A 129 -4.11 5.56 -3.66
CA GLY A 129 -4.22 6.69 -4.60
C GLY A 129 -2.94 7.54 -4.61
N LEU A 130 -2.38 7.84 -3.44
CA LEU A 130 -1.10 8.57 -3.31
C LEU A 130 0.04 7.79 -3.98
N ALA A 131 0.15 6.48 -3.75
CA ALA A 131 1.15 5.63 -4.40
C ALA A 131 1.00 5.65 -5.93
N CYS A 132 -0.21 5.50 -6.46
CA CYS A 132 -0.47 5.57 -7.90
C CYS A 132 -0.11 6.94 -8.49
N LEU A 133 -0.43 8.05 -7.82
CA LEU A 133 -0.08 9.40 -8.24
C LEU A 133 1.43 9.63 -8.29
N LEU A 134 2.18 9.00 -7.40
CA LEU A 134 3.64 9.09 -7.35
C LEU A 134 4.34 8.18 -8.37
N ILE A 135 3.76 7.02 -8.69
CA ILE A 135 4.36 6.06 -9.61
C ILE A 135 4.06 6.41 -11.06
N ASP A 136 2.79 6.66 -11.40
CA ASP A 136 2.28 6.78 -12.77
C ASP A 136 1.56 8.11 -13.04
N GLY A 137 1.30 8.87 -11.99
CA GLY A 137 0.50 10.08 -12.07
C GLY A 137 1.33 11.37 -12.10
N PRO A 138 0.65 12.51 -12.02
CA PRO A 138 1.28 13.83 -12.16
C PRO A 138 2.31 14.14 -11.08
N LEU A 139 2.22 13.53 -9.89
CA LEU A 139 3.20 13.77 -8.81
C LEU A 139 4.58 13.22 -9.16
N SER A 140 4.68 12.22 -10.02
CA SER A 140 5.98 11.71 -10.51
C SER A 140 6.77 12.75 -11.28
N MET A 141 6.06 13.69 -11.95
CA MET A 141 6.68 14.76 -12.76
C MET A 141 6.88 16.07 -11.98
N THR A 142 6.09 16.32 -10.94
CA THR A 142 6.14 17.57 -10.18
C THR A 142 7.07 17.52 -8.98
N LEU A 143 7.34 16.32 -8.45
CA LEU A 143 8.25 16.09 -7.33
C LEU A 143 9.56 15.48 -7.85
N GLU A 144 10.37 16.32 -8.48
CA GLU A 144 11.54 15.89 -9.24
C GLU A 144 12.67 15.35 -8.37
N THR A 145 12.81 15.85 -7.13
CA THR A 145 13.89 15.41 -6.23
C THR A 145 13.36 14.54 -5.10
N ASP A 146 14.19 13.62 -4.60
CA ASP A 146 13.84 12.77 -3.45
C ASP A 146 13.52 13.62 -2.22
N HIS A 147 14.20 14.74 -2.02
CA HIS A 147 13.92 15.66 -0.91
C HIS A 147 12.54 16.31 -1.02
N GLN A 148 12.12 16.74 -2.23
CA GLN A 148 10.78 17.29 -2.45
C GLN A 148 9.71 16.23 -2.18
N ARG A 149 9.93 15.00 -2.70
CA ARG A 149 9.05 13.87 -2.49
C ARG A 149 8.91 13.52 -1.02
N GLN A 150 10.02 13.42 -0.31
CA GLN A 150 10.07 13.14 1.12
C GLN A 150 9.24 14.14 1.93
N ARG A 151 9.50 15.45 1.76
CA ARG A 151 8.77 16.51 2.48
C ARG A 151 7.29 16.51 2.14
N HIS A 152 6.94 16.26 0.88
CA HIS A 152 5.55 16.18 0.46
C HIS A 152 4.83 15.00 1.13
N LEU A 153 5.46 13.83 1.17
CA LEU A 153 4.92 12.63 1.82
C LEU A 153 4.73 12.85 3.33
N GLU A 154 5.68 13.48 4.00
CA GLU A 154 5.58 13.82 5.42
C GLU A 154 4.38 14.74 5.67
N ALA A 155 4.26 15.83 4.90
CA ALA A 155 3.16 16.78 5.06
C ALA A 155 1.78 16.15 4.75
N VAL A 156 1.69 15.29 3.75
CA VAL A 156 0.44 14.58 3.40
C VAL A 156 0.06 13.58 4.49
N ALA A 157 1.05 12.81 5.00
CA ALA A 157 0.81 11.83 6.06
C ALA A 157 0.34 12.48 7.37
N ASP A 158 0.96 13.61 7.76
CA ASP A 158 0.56 14.38 8.95
C ASP A 158 -0.89 14.86 8.82
N ARG A 159 -1.23 15.53 7.73
CA ARG A 159 -2.60 16.04 7.51
C ARG A 159 -3.63 14.92 7.43
N PHE A 160 -3.28 13.81 6.79
CA PHE A 160 -4.19 12.69 6.71
C PHE A 160 -4.44 12.06 8.08
N ALA A 161 -3.40 11.88 8.91
CA ALA A 161 -3.55 11.37 10.25
C ALA A 161 -4.44 12.29 11.11
N ASP A 162 -4.29 13.60 11.02
CA ASP A 162 -5.13 14.57 11.74
C ASP A 162 -6.60 14.48 11.28
N MET A 163 -6.86 14.38 9.98
CA MET A 163 -8.20 14.20 9.42
C MET A 163 -8.83 12.87 9.85
N ALA A 164 -8.07 11.78 9.75
CA ALA A 164 -8.56 10.43 10.05
C ALA A 164 -8.89 10.24 11.55
N LEU A 165 -8.14 10.90 12.43
CA LEU A 165 -8.33 10.82 13.89
C LEU A 165 -9.30 11.88 14.44
N GLY A 166 -9.88 12.71 13.57
CA GLY A 166 -10.80 13.76 14.00
C GLY A 166 -10.10 14.93 14.74
N ALA A 167 -8.79 15.05 14.64
CA ALA A 167 -8.01 16.19 15.15
C ALA A 167 -8.13 17.41 14.19
N GLY A 168 -9.29 17.57 13.53
CA GLY A 168 -9.57 18.65 12.61
C GLY A 168 -9.98 19.91 13.32
N ASP A 169 -9.21 20.94 13.03
CA ASP A 169 -9.40 22.39 13.22
C ASP A 169 -10.28 22.82 14.40
N PRO A 170 -9.67 23.31 15.51
CA PRO A 170 -10.42 23.95 16.59
C PRO A 170 -11.04 25.30 16.17
N THR A 171 -10.81 25.78 14.97
CA THR A 171 -11.43 26.99 14.42
C THR A 171 -12.54 26.62 13.46
N GLY A 172 -13.72 26.27 13.98
CA GLY A 172 -14.95 26.13 13.20
C GLY A 172 -15.25 27.43 12.42
N SER A 173 -14.64 27.61 11.28
CA SER A 173 -15.07 28.61 10.33
C SER A 173 -16.35 28.11 9.65
N ASN A 174 -17.48 28.59 10.11
CA ASN A 174 -18.74 28.55 9.40
C ASN A 174 -18.53 29.08 7.98
N PHE A 175 -18.37 28.20 7.00
CA PHE A 175 -18.58 28.55 5.61
C PHE A 175 -20.09 28.77 5.43
N SER A 176 -20.54 29.98 5.66
CA SER A 176 -21.80 30.47 5.10
C SER A 176 -21.57 30.67 3.60
N VAL A 177 -22.13 29.81 2.81
CA VAL A 177 -22.22 29.99 1.35
C VAL A 177 -23.31 31.03 1.10
N PRO A 178 -23.08 32.07 0.28
CA PRO A 178 -24.09 33.05 -0.09
C PRO A 178 -25.16 32.45 -1.01
#